data_9cf64a9309c706297a806c338087f478
#
_entry.id   9cf64a9309c706297a806c338087f478
#
_cell.length_a   1.000
_cell.length_b   1.000
_cell.length_c   1.000
_cell.angle_alpha   90.00
_cell.angle_beta   90.00
_cell.angle_gamma   90.00
#
_symmetry.space_group_name_H-M   'P 1'
#
loop_
_entity.id
_entity.type
_entity.pdbx_description
1 polymer ?
#
loop_
_entity_poly.entity_id
_entity_poly.type
_entity_poly.pdbx_seq_one_letter_code
_entity_poly.pdbx_strand_id
1 'polypeptide(L)'
;ISLAEAQKVAPFIYTYGSKHLVYYKEVNNLGAQSYVDIISSDQRAHKVNEFIFSDSEQISGFLLIDVSEVLEPIYTELRTLYKDALNIYFAPDVSNPNFFWLQCFHLGANKGKMLKKMTEHLDISLSNTVVFGDYLNDVDMFKVAGYSIAVENALPEVKCMADQVIPSNIDQGVLVYLESLFE
;
A
#
# COMPACT_ATOMS: atom_id res chain seq x y z
N ILE A 1 10.25 -14.73 -11.29
CA ILE A 1 8.88 -14.93 -11.81
C ILE A 1 9.01 -15.24 -13.29
N SER A 2 8.49 -16.38 -13.76
CA SER A 2 8.51 -16.67 -15.19
C SER A 2 7.63 -15.68 -15.95
N LEU A 3 7.97 -15.41 -17.21
CA LEU A 3 7.20 -14.49 -18.06
C LEU A 3 5.72 -14.92 -18.17
N ALA A 4 5.45 -16.22 -18.12
CA ALA A 4 4.10 -16.80 -18.17
C ALA A 4 3.29 -16.56 -16.89
N GLU A 5 3.93 -16.51 -15.74
CA GLU A 5 3.29 -16.18 -14.45
C GLU A 5 3.06 -14.68 -14.32
N ALA A 6 4.02 -13.86 -14.75
CA ALA A 6 3.87 -12.41 -14.80
C ALA A 6 2.75 -11.92 -15.73
N GLN A 7 2.30 -12.75 -16.68
CA GLN A 7 1.18 -12.42 -17.59
C GLN A 7 -0.21 -12.64 -16.97
N LYS A 8 -0.31 -13.31 -15.82
CA LYS A 8 -1.59 -13.62 -15.16
C LYS A 8 -1.92 -12.63 -14.05
N VAL A 9 -0.93 -11.93 -13.54
CA VAL A 9 -1.02 -11.03 -12.39
C VAL A 9 -1.16 -9.60 -12.88
N ALA A 10 -1.98 -8.78 -12.26
CA ALA A 10 -2.05 -7.35 -12.55
C ALA A 10 -0.85 -6.61 -11.92
N PRO A 11 0.24 -6.34 -12.66
CA PRO A 11 1.41 -5.70 -12.12
C PRO A 11 1.33 -4.18 -12.27
N PHE A 12 1.60 -3.48 -11.17
CA PHE A 12 1.72 -2.02 -11.13
C PHE A 12 3.08 -1.66 -10.57
N ILE A 13 3.86 -0.88 -11.29
CA ILE A 13 5.20 -0.46 -10.88
C ILE A 13 5.19 1.04 -10.64
N TYR A 14 5.52 1.42 -9.41
CA TYR A 14 5.62 2.81 -8.97
C TYR A 14 7.05 3.30 -9.11
N THR A 15 7.22 4.44 -9.78
CA THR A 15 8.53 5.08 -9.90
C THR A 15 8.63 6.29 -9.00
N TYR A 16 9.86 6.62 -8.63
CA TYR A 16 10.22 7.79 -7.86
C TYR A 16 11.09 8.71 -8.73
N GLY A 17 10.84 10.01 -8.65
CA GLY A 17 11.57 11.01 -9.44
C GLY A 17 10.69 12.20 -9.81
N SER A 18 11.05 12.95 -10.82
CA SER A 18 10.34 14.20 -11.18
C SER A 18 8.91 14.01 -11.67
N LYS A 19 8.51 12.80 -12.06
CA LYS A 19 7.18 12.54 -12.64
C LYS A 19 6.30 11.61 -11.79
N HIS A 20 6.84 10.82 -10.87
CA HIS A 20 6.09 9.85 -10.04
C HIS A 20 5.09 9.02 -10.86
N LEU A 21 5.57 8.36 -11.92
CA LEU A 21 4.72 7.61 -12.84
C LEU A 21 4.35 6.23 -12.27
N VAL A 22 3.20 5.73 -12.68
CA VAL A 22 2.74 4.37 -12.41
C VAL A 22 2.67 3.62 -13.73
N TYR A 23 3.50 2.61 -13.91
CA TYR A 23 3.48 1.76 -15.09
C TYR A 23 2.63 0.52 -14.85
N TYR A 24 1.80 0.14 -15.82
CA TYR A 24 0.99 -1.06 -15.73
C TYR A 24 0.91 -1.80 -17.07
N LYS A 25 0.60 -3.11 -17.00
CA LYS A 25 0.26 -3.94 -18.14
C LYS A 25 -1.20 -4.36 -18.09
N GLU A 26 -1.84 -4.48 -19.23
CA GLU A 26 -3.09 -5.23 -19.30
C GLU A 26 -2.84 -6.72 -19.09
N VAL A 27 -3.71 -7.32 -18.30
CA VAL A 27 -3.71 -8.75 -18.03
C VAL A 27 -5.05 -9.33 -18.48
N ASN A 28 -5.03 -10.50 -19.11
CA ASN A 28 -6.23 -11.23 -19.52
C ASN A 28 -6.89 -11.94 -18.32
N ASN A 29 -6.96 -11.27 -17.19
CA ASN A 29 -7.62 -11.76 -16.00
C ASN A 29 -8.85 -10.90 -15.72
N LEU A 30 -10.02 -11.42 -16.05
CA LEU A 30 -11.30 -10.72 -15.88
C LEU A 30 -11.56 -10.24 -14.45
N GLY A 31 -10.99 -10.93 -13.44
CA GLY A 31 -11.15 -10.54 -12.04
C GLY A 31 -10.32 -9.32 -11.65
N ALA A 32 -9.11 -9.17 -12.21
CA ALA A 32 -8.23 -8.04 -11.93
C ALA A 32 -8.49 -6.82 -12.83
N GLN A 33 -9.35 -6.93 -13.84
CA GLN A 33 -9.61 -5.85 -14.80
C GLN A 33 -10.18 -4.60 -14.12
N SER A 34 -11.04 -4.75 -13.12
CA SER A 34 -11.60 -3.63 -12.37
C SER A 34 -10.51 -2.80 -11.66
N TYR A 35 -9.45 -3.43 -11.16
CA TYR A 35 -8.30 -2.74 -10.56
C TYR A 35 -7.47 -2.01 -11.62
N VAL A 36 -7.28 -2.62 -12.80
CA VAL A 36 -6.63 -1.96 -13.95
C VAL A 36 -7.40 -0.72 -14.37
N ASP A 37 -8.71 -0.80 -14.45
CA ASP A 37 -9.60 0.31 -14.84
C ASP A 37 -9.50 1.48 -13.82
N ILE A 38 -9.50 1.19 -12.52
CA ILE A 38 -9.34 2.19 -11.46
C ILE A 38 -7.96 2.87 -11.57
N ILE A 39 -6.88 2.10 -11.67
CA ILE A 39 -5.52 2.65 -11.70
C ILE A 39 -5.25 3.37 -13.03
N SER A 40 -5.77 2.88 -14.14
CA SER A 40 -5.61 3.54 -15.44
C SER A 40 -6.31 4.91 -15.53
N SER A 41 -7.25 5.19 -14.64
CA SER A 41 -7.87 6.51 -14.53
C SER A 41 -6.96 7.56 -13.86
N ASP A 42 -5.90 7.14 -13.17
CA ASP A 42 -4.90 8.07 -12.61
C ASP A 42 -4.08 8.71 -13.75
N GLN A 43 -3.96 10.03 -13.74
CA GLN A 43 -3.19 10.78 -14.74
C GLN A 43 -1.70 10.39 -14.79
N ARG A 44 -1.19 9.75 -13.75
CA ARG A 44 0.18 9.25 -13.66
C ARG A 44 0.34 7.83 -14.23
N ALA A 45 -0.76 7.18 -14.59
CA ALA A 45 -0.74 5.81 -15.06
C ALA A 45 -0.33 5.73 -16.54
N HIS A 46 0.62 4.85 -16.84
CA HIS A 46 1.14 4.62 -18.18
C HIS A 46 1.07 3.14 -18.52
N LYS A 47 0.25 2.80 -19.52
CA LYS A 47 0.19 1.46 -20.07
C LYS A 47 1.48 1.15 -20.83
N VAL A 48 2.07 0.00 -20.56
CA VAL A 48 3.28 -0.48 -21.23
C VAL A 48 3.10 -1.92 -21.73
N ASN A 49 3.79 -2.28 -22.80
CA ASN A 49 3.87 -3.65 -23.28
C ASN A 49 4.96 -4.43 -22.52
N GLU A 50 6.06 -3.75 -22.17
CA GLU A 50 7.17 -4.28 -21.40
C GLU A 50 7.62 -3.25 -20.37
N PHE A 51 8.06 -3.73 -19.19
CA PHE A 51 8.66 -2.86 -18.19
C PHE A 51 10.13 -2.64 -18.53
N ILE A 52 10.40 -1.54 -19.20
CA ILE A 52 11.76 -1.07 -19.55
C ILE A 52 11.98 0.24 -18.82
N PHE A 53 12.97 0.28 -17.96
CA PHE A 53 13.31 1.47 -17.17
C PHE A 53 14.66 2.02 -17.61
N SER A 54 14.78 3.33 -17.68
CA SER A 54 16.06 4.00 -17.87
C SER A 54 16.86 4.05 -16.56
N ASP A 55 18.17 4.22 -16.64
CA ASP A 55 19.05 4.35 -15.46
C ASP A 55 18.69 5.55 -14.55
N SER A 56 17.94 6.51 -15.10
CA SER A 56 17.45 7.68 -14.35
C SER A 56 16.15 7.46 -13.59
N GLU A 57 15.43 6.36 -13.87
CA GLU A 57 14.20 6.00 -13.21
C GLU A 57 14.48 5.12 -12.00
N GLN A 58 13.98 5.54 -10.84
CA GLN A 58 14.06 4.77 -9.61
C GLN A 58 12.71 4.13 -9.31
N ILE A 59 12.70 2.82 -9.12
CA ILE A 59 11.49 2.10 -8.72
C ILE A 59 11.34 2.23 -7.21
N SER A 60 10.21 2.77 -6.76
CA SER A 60 9.89 2.87 -5.34
C SER A 60 9.17 1.62 -4.82
N GLY A 61 8.49 0.89 -5.68
CA GLY A 61 7.80 -0.34 -5.34
C GLY A 61 6.99 -0.92 -6.48
N PHE A 62 6.41 -2.07 -6.21
CA PHE A 62 5.44 -2.70 -7.11
C PHE A 62 4.27 -3.29 -6.33
N LEU A 63 3.17 -3.45 -7.01
CA LEU A 63 1.94 -4.04 -6.53
C LEU A 63 1.49 -5.12 -7.50
N LEU A 64 1.16 -6.29 -6.98
CA LEU A 64 0.52 -7.37 -7.72
C LEU A 64 -0.85 -7.63 -7.11
N ILE A 65 -1.87 -7.78 -7.94
CA ILE A 65 -3.24 -8.06 -7.51
C ILE A 65 -3.73 -9.33 -8.21
N ASP A 66 -4.11 -10.33 -7.44
CA ASP A 66 -4.71 -11.57 -7.91
C ASP A 66 -5.32 -12.36 -6.73
N VAL A 67 -5.81 -13.57 -6.98
CA VAL A 67 -6.25 -14.50 -5.95
C VAL A 67 -5.05 -15.00 -5.13
N SER A 68 -5.29 -15.44 -3.88
CA SER A 68 -4.21 -15.87 -2.97
C SER A 68 -3.38 -17.01 -3.53
N GLU A 69 -4.01 -17.97 -4.21
CA GLU A 69 -3.35 -19.17 -4.77
C GLU A 69 -2.26 -18.81 -5.80
N VAL A 70 -2.42 -17.67 -6.48
CA VAL A 70 -1.44 -17.17 -7.45
C VAL A 70 -0.34 -16.36 -6.77
N LEU A 71 -0.69 -15.55 -5.77
CA LEU A 71 0.26 -14.61 -5.15
C LEU A 71 1.05 -15.21 -3.99
N GLU A 72 0.52 -16.19 -3.27
CA GLU A 72 1.17 -16.76 -2.09
C GLU A 72 2.54 -17.41 -2.38
N PRO A 73 2.73 -18.16 -3.48
CA PRO A 73 4.06 -18.65 -3.87
C PRO A 73 5.05 -17.50 -4.13
N ILE A 74 4.60 -16.44 -4.80
CA ILE A 74 5.41 -15.24 -5.09
C ILE A 74 5.79 -14.53 -3.78
N TYR A 75 4.82 -14.33 -2.90
CA TYR A 75 5.05 -13.75 -1.57
C TYR A 75 6.09 -14.53 -0.76
N THR A 76 5.96 -15.84 -0.73
CA THR A 76 6.87 -16.73 0.01
C THR A 76 8.30 -16.64 -0.52
N GLU A 77 8.47 -16.64 -1.84
CA GLU A 77 9.77 -16.49 -2.49
C GLU A 77 10.37 -15.11 -2.20
N LEU A 78 9.61 -14.04 -2.42
CA LEU A 78 10.06 -12.67 -2.16
C LEU A 78 10.46 -12.47 -0.70
N ARG A 79 9.67 -12.98 0.23
CA ARG A 79 9.97 -12.89 1.65
C ARG A 79 11.22 -13.68 2.03
N THR A 80 11.45 -14.83 1.42
CA THR A 80 12.65 -15.64 1.66
C THR A 80 13.91 -14.93 1.16
N LEU A 81 13.86 -14.33 -0.03
CA LEU A 81 15.02 -13.75 -0.68
C LEU A 81 15.29 -12.28 -0.29
N TYR A 82 14.24 -11.50 0.02
CA TYR A 82 14.32 -10.05 0.10
C TYR A 82 13.73 -9.44 1.38
N LYS A 83 13.43 -10.22 2.42
CA LYS A 83 12.86 -9.72 3.70
C LYS A 83 13.68 -8.59 4.34
N ASP A 84 14.99 -8.59 4.14
CA ASP A 84 15.92 -7.60 4.69
C ASP A 84 16.20 -6.44 3.73
N ALA A 85 15.60 -6.46 2.52
CA ALA A 85 15.78 -5.46 1.48
C ALA A 85 14.49 -4.73 1.11
N LEU A 86 13.34 -5.34 1.34
CA LEU A 86 12.03 -4.82 0.97
C LEU A 86 11.03 -4.83 2.14
N ASN A 87 10.15 -3.86 2.16
CA ASN A 87 8.89 -3.95 2.89
C ASN A 87 7.92 -4.75 2.02
N ILE A 88 7.45 -5.89 2.50
CA ILE A 88 6.57 -6.80 1.78
C ILE A 88 5.29 -6.99 2.57
N TYR A 89 4.15 -6.57 1.98
CA TYR A 89 2.82 -6.67 2.56
C TYR A 89 1.97 -7.59 1.69
N PHE A 90 1.30 -8.55 2.30
CA PHE A 90 0.40 -9.48 1.63
C PHE A 90 -0.87 -9.65 2.46
N ALA A 91 -1.98 -9.18 1.92
CA ALA A 91 -3.27 -9.24 2.61
C ALA A 91 -4.43 -9.20 1.59
N PRO A 92 -5.63 -9.66 1.99
CA PRO A 92 -6.82 -9.54 1.17
C PRO A 92 -7.19 -8.07 0.94
N ASP A 93 -7.84 -7.80 -0.18
CA ASP A 93 -8.47 -6.51 -0.44
C ASP A 93 -9.65 -6.30 0.53
N VAL A 94 -9.72 -5.12 1.13
CA VAL A 94 -10.77 -4.78 2.10
C VAL A 94 -12.17 -4.75 1.46
N SER A 95 -12.24 -4.35 0.19
CA SER A 95 -13.50 -4.21 -0.55
C SER A 95 -13.90 -5.49 -1.28
N ASN A 96 -12.93 -6.34 -1.62
CA ASN A 96 -13.15 -7.61 -2.33
C ASN A 96 -12.20 -8.71 -1.82
N PRO A 97 -12.55 -9.40 -0.71
CA PRO A 97 -11.69 -10.38 -0.04
C PRO A 97 -11.26 -11.58 -0.89
N ASN A 98 -11.84 -11.78 -2.08
CA ASN A 98 -11.41 -12.82 -3.02
C ASN A 98 -10.08 -12.48 -3.69
N PHE A 99 -9.69 -11.19 -3.72
CA PHE A 99 -8.44 -10.73 -4.25
C PHE A 99 -7.47 -10.36 -3.13
N PHE A 100 -6.21 -10.55 -3.41
CA PHE A 100 -5.11 -10.20 -2.51
C PHE A 100 -4.22 -9.16 -3.16
N TRP A 101 -3.62 -8.34 -2.32
CA TRP A 101 -2.62 -7.35 -2.69
C TRP A 101 -1.27 -7.78 -2.15
N LEU A 102 -0.32 -7.98 -3.05
CA LEU A 102 1.08 -8.18 -2.73
C LEU A 102 1.82 -6.89 -3.06
N GLN A 103 2.14 -6.13 -2.03
CA GLN A 103 2.82 -4.84 -2.14
C GLN A 103 4.28 -4.99 -1.72
N CYS A 104 5.19 -4.52 -2.54
CA CYS A 104 6.62 -4.52 -2.25
C CYS A 104 7.19 -3.13 -2.47
N PHE A 105 7.83 -2.59 -1.43
CA PHE A 105 8.43 -1.27 -1.46
C PHE A 105 9.87 -1.32 -0.96
N HIS A 106 10.69 -0.39 -1.43
CA HIS A 106 12.01 -0.19 -0.85
C HIS A 106 11.92 0.03 0.66
N LEU A 107 12.88 -0.50 1.45
CA LEU A 107 12.87 -0.35 2.92
C LEU A 107 12.78 1.09 3.43
N GLY A 108 13.23 2.05 2.63
CA GLY A 108 13.08 3.49 2.91
C GLY A 108 11.65 4.01 2.71
N ALA A 109 10.84 3.35 1.87
CA ALA A 109 9.45 3.70 1.59
C ALA A 109 8.53 3.07 2.65
N ASN A 110 8.55 3.63 3.86
CA ASN A 110 7.84 3.13 5.03
C ASN A 110 7.13 4.31 5.70
N LYS A 111 5.82 4.18 5.96
CA LYS A 111 4.99 5.27 6.52
C LYS A 111 5.49 5.73 7.89
N GLY A 112 5.94 4.82 8.75
CA GLY A 112 6.49 5.17 10.05
C GLY A 112 7.81 5.95 9.96
N LYS A 113 8.70 5.56 9.05
CA LYS A 113 9.93 6.34 8.78
C LYS A 113 9.63 7.71 8.20
N MET A 114 8.60 7.80 7.33
CA MET A 114 8.20 9.07 6.74
C MET A 114 7.56 9.98 7.77
N LEU A 115 6.72 9.45 8.69
CA LEU A 115 6.16 10.21 9.81
C LEU A 115 7.28 10.83 10.66
N LYS A 116 8.30 10.04 11.02
CA LYS A 116 9.47 10.56 11.78
C LYS A 116 10.15 11.72 11.06
N LYS A 117 10.46 11.57 9.77
CA LYS A 117 11.08 12.63 8.98
C LYS A 117 10.21 13.88 8.88
N MET A 118 8.90 13.69 8.75
CA MET A 118 7.95 14.81 8.66
C MET A 118 7.87 15.57 9.99
N THR A 119 7.78 14.86 11.12
CA THR A 119 7.73 15.46 12.45
C THR A 119 9.04 16.17 12.80
N GLU A 120 10.19 15.59 12.46
CA GLU A 120 11.49 16.25 12.58
C GLU A 120 11.56 17.54 11.76
N HIS A 121 11.09 17.53 10.51
CA HIS A 121 11.08 18.70 9.64
C HIS A 121 10.14 19.81 10.15
N LEU A 122 9.03 19.45 10.79
CA LEU A 122 8.04 20.38 11.33
C LEU A 122 8.31 20.78 12.78
N ASP A 123 9.37 20.26 13.41
CA ASP A 123 9.67 20.46 14.83
C ASP A 123 8.51 20.05 15.75
N ILE A 124 7.86 18.93 15.42
CA ILE A 124 6.74 18.36 16.19
C ILE A 124 7.19 17.07 16.86
N SER A 125 6.88 16.89 18.15
CA SER A 125 7.10 15.59 18.79
C SER A 125 6.17 14.52 18.21
N LEU A 126 6.69 13.30 18.02
CA LEU A 126 5.88 12.13 17.65
C LEU A 126 4.73 11.89 18.64
N SER A 127 4.93 12.16 19.93
CA SER A 127 3.87 12.07 20.97
C SER A 127 2.68 13.00 20.73
N ASN A 128 2.84 14.03 19.89
CA ASN A 128 1.81 14.98 19.53
C ASN A 128 1.19 14.70 18.17
N THR A 129 1.36 13.48 17.65
CA THR A 129 0.79 13.06 16.37
C THR A 129 -0.38 12.11 16.58
N VAL A 130 -1.41 12.30 15.78
CA VAL A 130 -2.52 11.36 15.59
C VAL A 130 -2.45 10.83 14.17
N VAL A 131 -2.55 9.52 14.01
CA VAL A 131 -2.49 8.87 12.69
C VAL A 131 -3.69 7.97 12.47
N PHE A 132 -4.13 7.88 11.23
CA PHE A 132 -5.24 7.03 10.81
C PHE A 132 -4.75 5.97 9.83
N GLY A 133 -5.30 4.77 9.89
CA GLY A 133 -4.92 3.70 8.98
C GLY A 133 -5.96 2.59 8.88
N ASP A 134 -5.82 1.78 7.83
CA ASP A 134 -6.72 0.67 7.55
C ASP A 134 -5.98 -0.60 7.09
N TYR A 135 -4.71 -0.49 6.68
CA TYR A 135 -3.99 -1.59 6.04
C TYR A 135 -2.60 -1.84 6.66
N LEU A 136 -1.98 -2.98 6.31
CA LEU A 136 -0.71 -3.43 6.91
C LEU A 136 0.44 -2.43 6.78
N ASN A 137 0.47 -1.60 5.74
CA ASN A 137 1.49 -0.57 5.54
C ASN A 137 1.35 0.62 6.51
N ASP A 138 0.24 0.71 7.26
CA ASP A 138 0.02 1.71 8.31
C ASP A 138 0.58 1.29 9.67
N VAL A 139 0.77 0.00 9.88
CA VAL A 139 1.22 -0.58 11.16
C VAL A 139 2.52 0.07 11.66
N ASP A 140 3.48 0.33 10.77
CA ASP A 140 4.73 0.96 11.18
C ASP A 140 4.56 2.44 11.56
N MET A 141 3.55 3.09 11.04
CA MET A 141 3.16 4.45 11.45
C MET A 141 2.49 4.42 12.82
N PHE A 142 1.62 3.45 13.10
CA PHE A 142 0.98 3.25 14.40
C PHE A 142 2.01 3.06 15.53
N LYS A 143 3.07 2.26 15.27
CA LYS A 143 4.13 1.99 16.27
C LYS A 143 4.92 3.22 16.71
N VAL A 144 4.90 4.30 15.95
CA VAL A 144 5.75 5.47 16.22
C VAL A 144 4.96 6.74 16.51
N ALA A 145 3.68 6.78 16.18
CA ALA A 145 2.80 7.91 16.46
C ALA A 145 2.48 8.04 17.95
N GLY A 146 2.07 9.22 18.36
CA GLY A 146 1.59 9.47 19.73
C GLY A 146 0.21 8.82 19.97
N TYR A 147 -0.64 8.75 18.96
CA TYR A 147 -1.94 8.10 19.02
C TYR A 147 -2.33 7.53 17.66
N SER A 148 -2.76 6.28 17.64
CA SER A 148 -3.09 5.54 16.41
C SER A 148 -4.57 5.16 16.37
N ILE A 149 -5.19 5.38 15.22
CA ILE A 149 -6.62 5.18 15.01
C ILE A 149 -6.85 4.31 13.77
N ALA A 150 -7.56 3.20 13.94
CA ALA A 150 -8.04 2.38 12.84
C ALA A 150 -9.49 2.71 12.51
N VAL A 151 -9.86 2.66 11.23
CA VAL A 151 -11.27 2.70 10.81
C VAL A 151 -11.90 1.31 10.96
N GLU A 152 -13.24 1.25 11.14
CA GLU A 152 -13.95 -0.02 11.40
C GLU A 152 -13.77 -1.06 10.29
N ASN A 153 -13.64 -0.62 9.04
CA ASN A 153 -13.37 -1.49 7.89
C ASN A 153 -11.88 -1.82 7.69
N ALA A 154 -11.00 -1.45 8.62
CA ALA A 154 -9.59 -1.85 8.59
C ALA A 154 -9.42 -3.36 8.80
N LEU A 155 -8.28 -3.90 8.35
CA LEU A 155 -7.91 -5.30 8.61
C LEU A 155 -7.91 -5.59 10.12
N PRO A 156 -8.33 -6.81 10.54
CA PRO A 156 -8.37 -7.18 11.96
C PRO A 156 -7.04 -6.95 12.69
N GLU A 157 -5.92 -7.28 12.05
CA GLU A 157 -4.57 -7.09 12.60
C GLU A 157 -4.25 -5.62 12.84
N VAL A 158 -4.71 -4.74 11.95
CA VAL A 158 -4.51 -3.28 12.06
C VAL A 158 -5.35 -2.72 13.20
N LYS A 159 -6.62 -3.14 13.31
CA LYS A 159 -7.50 -2.76 14.43
C LYS A 159 -6.93 -3.19 15.79
N CYS A 160 -6.32 -4.37 15.88
CA CYS A 160 -5.70 -4.85 17.11
C CYS A 160 -4.48 -4.04 17.55
N MET A 161 -3.86 -3.29 16.64
CA MET A 161 -2.66 -2.49 16.92
C MET A 161 -2.96 -1.01 17.15
N ALA A 162 -4.19 -0.58 16.88
CA ALA A 162 -4.63 0.80 17.08
C ALA A 162 -5.00 1.06 18.54
N ASP A 163 -4.77 2.30 19.00
CA ASP A 163 -5.24 2.76 20.31
C ASP A 163 -6.76 2.93 20.33
N GLN A 164 -7.36 3.25 19.18
CA GLN A 164 -8.80 3.42 19.03
C GLN A 164 -9.28 2.93 17.67
N VAL A 165 -10.54 2.43 17.65
CA VAL A 165 -11.28 2.16 16.40
C VAL A 165 -12.42 3.16 16.30
N ILE A 166 -12.57 3.77 15.13
CA ILE A 166 -13.63 4.74 14.81
C ILE A 166 -14.53 4.19 13.69
N PRO A 167 -15.69 4.80 13.40
CA PRO A 167 -16.54 4.38 12.28
C PRO A 167 -15.77 4.26 10.97
N SER A 168 -16.33 3.50 10.02
CA SER A 168 -15.68 3.20 8.75
C SER A 168 -15.42 4.46 7.91
N ASN A 169 -14.54 4.36 6.93
CA ASN A 169 -14.32 5.44 5.97
C ASN A 169 -15.57 5.74 5.13
N ILE A 170 -16.45 4.74 4.91
CA ILE A 170 -17.75 4.91 4.24
C ILE A 170 -18.68 5.80 5.07
N ASP A 171 -18.61 5.68 6.38
CA ASP A 171 -19.39 6.48 7.35
C ASP A 171 -18.68 7.78 7.75
N GLN A 172 -17.67 8.18 6.98
CA GLN A 172 -16.87 9.39 7.22
C GLN A 172 -16.19 9.41 8.61
N GLY A 173 -15.81 8.24 9.13
CA GLY A 173 -15.32 8.09 10.51
C GLY A 173 -14.18 9.04 10.87
N VAL A 174 -13.22 9.29 9.96
CA VAL A 174 -12.13 10.24 10.20
C VAL A 174 -12.65 11.67 10.34
N LEU A 175 -13.60 12.09 9.51
CA LEU A 175 -14.20 13.43 9.58
C LEU A 175 -14.93 13.61 10.91
N VAL A 176 -15.80 12.68 11.26
CA VAL A 176 -16.57 12.70 12.53
C VAL A 176 -15.63 12.76 13.74
N TYR A 177 -14.56 11.97 13.72
CA TYR A 177 -13.56 12.02 14.79
C TYR A 177 -12.87 13.40 14.88
N LEU A 178 -12.46 13.97 13.75
CA LEU A 178 -11.81 15.28 13.75
C LEU A 178 -12.76 16.40 14.22
N GLU A 179 -14.02 16.38 13.81
CA GLU A 179 -15.04 17.35 14.28
C GLU A 179 -15.20 17.27 15.80
N SER A 180 -15.24 16.07 16.39
CA SER A 180 -15.37 15.88 17.83
C SER A 180 -14.21 16.44 18.67
N LEU A 181 -13.08 16.76 18.06
CA LEU A 181 -11.95 17.40 18.76
C LEU A 181 -12.13 18.91 18.95
N PHE A 182 -13.09 19.53 18.26
CA PHE A 182 -13.32 20.98 18.27
C PHE A 182 -14.65 21.37 18.94
N GLU A 183 -15.42 20.38 19.40
CA GLU A 183 -16.60 20.57 20.24
C GLU A 183 -16.23 20.59 21.75
#